data_e934db29663c10b111ed8ac52b701f5e
#
_entry.id   e934db29663c10b111ed8ac52b701f5e
#
_cell.length_a   1.000
_cell.length_b   1.000
_cell.length_c   1.000
_cell.angle_alpha   90.00
_cell.angle_beta   90.00
_cell.angle_gamma   90.00
#
_symmetry.space_group_name_H-M   'P 1'
#
loop_
_entity.id
_entity.type
_entity.pdbx_description
1 polymer ?
#
loop_
_entity_poly.entity_id
_entity_poly.type
_entity_poly.pdbx_seq_one_letter_code
_entity_poly.pdbx_strand_id
1 'polypeptide(L)'
;MAEDAKWYVVHTYSAYENTVKATIEKSVENRHLENLIREVLIPMETVTEVTDSGTKTVERKVYPGYVLVKMVMTDEAWYIINSVRGVTGFVGADADAKPMIRAIPLSDEEVQQLGIEKHMIEVSYAVGDHVRILDGPLTSFTGVVDELDVENNSVRVVVSMFGRETTVEFELDQVEVVSQ
;
A
#
# COMPACT_ATOMS: atom_id res chain seq x y z
N MET A 1 -6.55 0.37 -26.66
CA MET A 1 -6.55 -0.34 -25.37
C MET A 1 -5.81 0.52 -24.36
N ALA A 2 -6.40 0.75 -23.20
CA ALA A 2 -5.70 1.43 -22.14
C ALA A 2 -4.59 0.51 -21.64
N GLU A 3 -3.35 0.98 -21.70
CA GLU A 3 -2.25 0.26 -21.09
C GLU A 3 -2.38 0.32 -19.56
N ASP A 4 -2.13 -0.81 -18.92
CA ASP A 4 -2.22 -0.87 -17.47
C ASP A 4 -1.04 -0.13 -16.83
N ALA A 5 -1.37 0.73 -15.88
CA ALA A 5 -0.36 1.40 -15.08
C ALA A 5 0.30 0.40 -14.12
N LYS A 6 1.62 0.46 -14.04
CA LYS A 6 2.42 -0.39 -13.15
C LYS A 6 3.23 0.46 -12.20
N TRP A 7 3.65 -0.13 -11.09
CA TRP A 7 4.51 0.54 -10.13
C TRP A 7 5.96 0.46 -10.54
N TYR A 8 6.63 1.60 -10.51
CA TYR A 8 8.05 1.74 -10.79
C TYR A 8 8.75 2.39 -9.60
N VAL A 9 9.99 2.04 -9.38
CA VAL A 9 10.80 2.62 -8.32
C VAL A 9 11.71 3.69 -8.91
N VAL A 10 11.66 4.87 -8.33
CA VAL A 10 12.48 6.02 -8.71
C VAL A 10 13.46 6.32 -7.59
N HIS A 11 14.75 6.39 -7.92
CA HIS A 11 15.79 6.75 -6.98
C HIS A 11 15.95 8.27 -6.94
N THR A 12 16.06 8.82 -5.73
CA THR A 12 16.27 10.24 -5.47
C THR A 12 17.46 10.47 -4.55
N TYR A 13 17.92 11.71 -4.48
CA TYR A 13 18.84 12.08 -3.42
C TYR A 13 18.16 12.01 -2.05
N SER A 14 18.93 11.72 -1.01
CA SER A 14 18.42 11.69 0.36
C SER A 14 17.73 13.01 0.74
N ALA A 15 16.60 12.91 1.42
CA ALA A 15 15.74 14.02 1.83
C ALA A 15 15.00 14.74 0.70
N TYR A 16 15.16 14.32 -0.56
CA TYR A 16 14.43 14.90 -1.69
C TYR A 16 13.12 14.19 -2.03
N GLU A 17 12.77 13.11 -1.36
CA GLU A 17 11.60 12.29 -1.67
C GLU A 17 10.31 13.11 -1.69
N ASN A 18 10.06 13.92 -0.66
CA ASN A 18 8.88 14.77 -0.58
C ASN A 18 8.86 15.84 -1.68
N THR A 19 10.00 16.45 -1.95
CA THR A 19 10.14 17.46 -3.00
C THR A 19 9.89 16.85 -4.38
N VAL A 20 10.44 15.67 -4.65
CA VAL A 20 10.25 14.93 -5.89
C VAL A 20 8.78 14.56 -6.07
N LYS A 21 8.15 14.00 -5.03
CA LYS A 21 6.72 13.66 -5.06
C LYS A 21 5.87 14.88 -5.40
N ALA A 22 6.04 15.98 -4.68
CA ALA A 22 5.28 17.21 -4.91
C ALA A 22 5.49 17.76 -6.33
N THR A 23 6.73 17.72 -6.82
CA THR A 23 7.07 18.20 -8.17
C THR A 23 6.44 17.34 -9.26
N ILE A 24 6.45 16.01 -9.10
CA ILE A 24 5.80 15.09 -10.04
C ILE A 24 4.30 15.34 -10.06
N GLU A 25 3.65 15.39 -8.90
CA GLU A 25 2.20 15.63 -8.78
C GLU A 25 1.80 16.95 -9.43
N LYS A 26 2.58 17.99 -9.21
CA LYS A 26 2.35 19.30 -9.82
C LYS A 26 2.54 19.28 -11.34
N SER A 27 3.54 18.57 -11.83
CA SER A 27 3.77 18.42 -13.28
C SER A 27 2.64 17.65 -13.94
N VAL A 28 2.12 16.60 -13.29
CA VAL A 28 0.98 15.83 -13.75
C VAL A 28 -0.27 16.71 -13.87
N GLU A 29 -0.55 17.49 -12.84
CA GLU A 29 -1.69 18.41 -12.82
C GLU A 29 -1.57 19.48 -13.91
N ASN A 30 -0.39 20.14 -14.03
CA ASN A 30 -0.17 21.21 -15.00
C ASN A 30 -0.21 20.74 -16.46
N ARG A 31 0.16 19.49 -16.71
CA ARG A 31 0.24 18.92 -18.07
C ARG A 31 -0.92 17.97 -18.39
N HIS A 32 -1.85 17.79 -17.46
CA HIS A 32 -3.00 16.88 -17.60
C HIS A 32 -2.57 15.45 -17.94
N LEU A 33 -1.62 14.91 -17.17
CA LEU A 33 -1.05 13.58 -17.38
C LEU A 33 -1.57 12.52 -16.41
N GLU A 34 -2.70 12.75 -15.80
CA GLU A 34 -3.32 11.84 -14.82
C GLU A 34 -3.58 10.45 -15.40
N ASN A 35 -3.72 10.35 -16.71
CA ASN A 35 -3.87 9.08 -17.42
C ASN A 35 -2.56 8.28 -17.49
N LEU A 36 -1.43 8.96 -17.48
CA LEU A 36 -0.10 8.34 -17.60
C LEU A 36 0.54 8.13 -16.23
N ILE A 37 0.55 9.14 -15.37
CA ILE A 37 1.11 9.07 -14.02
C ILE A 37 -0.05 9.18 -13.04
N ARG A 38 -0.44 8.05 -12.47
CA ARG A 38 -1.67 7.94 -11.67
C ARG A 38 -1.46 8.20 -10.20
N GLU A 39 -0.33 7.76 -9.66
CA GLU A 39 -0.07 7.87 -8.22
C GLU A 39 1.43 7.96 -7.96
N VAL A 40 1.80 8.73 -6.94
CA VAL A 40 3.18 8.84 -6.44
C VAL A 40 3.14 8.59 -4.93
N LEU A 41 3.97 7.68 -4.46
CA LEU A 41 3.98 7.23 -3.08
C LEU A 41 5.41 7.19 -2.53
N ILE A 42 5.56 7.65 -1.30
CA ILE A 42 6.79 7.45 -0.52
C ILE A 42 6.52 6.31 0.46
N PRO A 43 7.26 5.18 0.38
CA PRO A 43 7.04 4.07 1.30
C PRO A 43 7.32 4.49 2.75
N MET A 44 6.30 4.40 3.58
CA MET A 44 6.37 4.77 5.00
C MET A 44 5.90 3.59 5.84
N GLU A 45 6.52 3.41 6.99
CA GLU A 45 6.04 2.48 8.01
C GLU A 45 5.75 3.22 9.31
N THR A 46 4.78 2.72 10.02
CA THR A 46 4.45 3.23 11.35
C THR A 46 5.20 2.38 12.39
N VAL A 47 6.07 3.02 13.14
CA VAL A 47 6.86 2.36 14.19
C VAL A 47 6.46 2.94 15.55
N THR A 48 6.22 2.06 16.50
CA THR A 48 5.98 2.45 17.90
C THR A 48 7.31 2.52 18.64
N GLU A 49 7.69 3.71 19.06
CA GLU A 49 8.88 3.93 19.88
C GLU A 49 8.50 4.07 21.34
N VAL A 50 9.23 3.36 22.22
CA VAL A 50 9.09 3.52 23.67
C VAL A 50 10.05 4.61 24.12
N THR A 51 9.49 5.70 24.65
CA THR A 51 10.26 6.82 25.20
C THR A 51 10.06 6.89 26.71
N ASP A 52 10.89 7.67 27.40
CA ASP A 52 10.78 7.87 28.86
C ASP A 52 9.43 8.50 29.27
N SER A 53 8.76 9.16 28.34
CA SER A 53 7.44 9.77 28.55
C SER A 53 6.26 8.91 28.07
N GLY A 54 6.49 7.68 27.59
CA GLY A 54 5.47 6.75 27.11
C GLY A 54 5.74 6.21 25.73
N THR A 55 4.73 5.65 25.09
CA THR A 55 4.81 5.15 23.71
C THR A 55 4.43 6.26 22.74
N LYS A 56 5.26 6.44 21.72
CA LYS A 56 5.02 7.40 20.62
C LYS A 56 4.97 6.66 19.29
N THR A 57 3.96 6.94 18.50
CA THR A 57 3.88 6.44 17.13
C THR A 57 4.59 7.40 16.20
N VAL A 58 5.59 6.90 15.47
CA VAL A 58 6.40 7.69 14.53
C VAL A 58 6.32 7.06 13.15
N GLU A 59 6.10 7.88 12.13
CA GLU A 59 6.21 7.45 10.74
C GLU A 59 7.66 7.52 10.31
N ARG A 60 8.15 6.44 9.71
CA ARG A 60 9.53 6.31 9.24
C ARG A 60 9.54 5.91 7.77
N LYS A 61 10.45 6.46 6.99
CA LYS A 61 10.67 6.04 5.61
C LYS A 61 11.28 4.65 5.60
N VAL A 62 10.59 3.71 4.92
CA VAL A 62 11.06 2.32 4.79
C VAL A 62 12.29 2.25 3.89
N TYR A 63 12.27 3.00 2.80
CA TYR A 63 13.37 3.07 1.83
C TYR A 63 13.74 4.52 1.55
N PRO A 64 14.64 5.15 2.37
CA PRO A 64 15.10 6.50 2.10
C PRO A 64 15.77 6.61 0.72
N GLY A 65 15.45 7.66 0.00
CA GLY A 65 15.96 7.88 -1.36
C GLY A 65 15.19 7.17 -2.47
N TYR A 66 14.02 6.62 -2.17
CA TYR A 66 13.15 5.93 -3.14
C TYR A 66 11.74 6.50 -3.12
N VAL A 67 11.17 6.64 -4.31
CA VAL A 67 9.79 7.06 -4.52
C VAL A 67 9.13 6.05 -5.45
N LEU A 68 7.92 5.65 -5.15
CA LEU A 68 7.14 4.72 -5.98
C LEU A 68 6.18 5.50 -6.84
N VAL A 69 6.15 5.19 -8.13
CA VAL A 69 5.27 5.86 -9.10
C VAL A 69 4.44 4.82 -9.84
N LYS A 70 3.12 4.96 -9.77
CA LYS A 70 2.20 4.16 -10.58
C LYS A 70 1.93 4.90 -11.88
N MET A 71 2.43 4.34 -12.96
CA MET A 71 2.40 5.02 -14.25
C MET A 71 2.32 4.04 -15.43
N VAL A 72 1.85 4.54 -16.54
CA VAL A 72 2.03 3.92 -17.84
C VAL A 72 3.34 4.39 -18.42
N MET A 73 4.27 3.47 -18.71
CA MET A 73 5.60 3.84 -19.20
C MET A 73 5.52 4.29 -20.65
N THR A 74 5.64 5.59 -20.84
CA THR A 74 5.74 6.25 -22.14
C THR A 74 6.99 7.13 -22.19
N ASP A 75 7.41 7.53 -23.38
CA ASP A 75 8.55 8.44 -23.54
C ASP A 75 8.36 9.74 -22.79
N GLU A 76 7.17 10.29 -22.87
CA GLU A 76 6.79 11.52 -22.19
C GLU A 76 6.85 11.39 -20.67
N ALA A 77 6.21 10.36 -20.13
CA ALA A 77 6.20 10.12 -18.68
C ALA A 77 7.61 9.85 -18.14
N TRP A 78 8.37 9.02 -18.83
CA TRP A 78 9.77 8.74 -18.48
C TRP A 78 10.62 10.01 -18.46
N TYR A 79 10.50 10.86 -19.49
CA TYR A 79 11.24 12.12 -19.59
C TYR A 79 10.88 13.10 -18.47
N ILE A 80 9.59 13.22 -18.18
CA ILE A 80 9.11 14.12 -17.12
C ILE A 80 9.69 13.75 -15.76
N ILE A 81 9.64 12.46 -15.42
CA ILE A 81 10.15 11.98 -14.11
C ILE A 81 11.67 12.14 -14.03
N ASN A 82 12.40 11.79 -15.06
CA ASN A 82 13.86 11.96 -15.08
C ASN A 82 14.30 13.43 -15.07
N SER A 83 13.45 14.35 -15.50
CA SER A 83 13.76 15.80 -15.51
C SER A 83 13.47 16.47 -14.17
N VAL A 84 12.82 15.78 -13.23
CA VAL A 84 12.54 16.31 -11.90
C VAL A 84 13.84 16.46 -11.11
N ARG A 85 14.03 17.65 -10.55
CA ARG A 85 15.20 17.92 -9.71
C ARG A 85 15.17 17.04 -8.45
N GLY A 86 16.24 16.32 -8.22
CA GLY A 86 16.37 15.37 -7.11
C GLY A 86 16.23 13.92 -7.54
N VAL A 87 15.71 13.64 -8.73
CA VAL A 87 15.64 12.30 -9.31
C VAL A 87 16.98 11.93 -9.93
N THR A 88 17.51 10.77 -9.56
CA THR A 88 18.73 10.21 -10.16
C THR A 88 18.41 9.27 -11.32
N GLY A 89 17.23 8.66 -11.32
CA GLY A 89 16.75 7.76 -12.38
C GLY A 89 15.82 6.66 -11.83
N PHE A 90 15.34 5.84 -12.73
CA PHE A 90 14.57 4.66 -12.38
C PHE A 90 15.47 3.52 -11.90
N VAL A 91 15.01 2.78 -10.92
CA VAL A 91 15.68 1.55 -10.45
C VAL A 91 15.46 0.44 -11.49
N GLY A 92 16.49 -0.32 -11.77
CA GLY A 92 16.44 -1.40 -12.77
C GLY A 92 16.53 -0.90 -14.21
N ALA A 93 16.70 0.40 -14.43
CA ALA A 93 16.99 0.93 -15.76
C ALA A 93 18.45 0.62 -16.11
N ASP A 94 18.64 -0.01 -17.24
CA ASP A 94 19.98 -0.20 -17.80
C ASP A 94 20.31 1.02 -18.66
N ALA A 95 21.33 1.76 -18.27
CA ALA A 95 21.76 2.96 -18.99
C ALA A 95 22.27 2.63 -20.41
N ASP A 96 22.74 1.42 -20.61
CA ASP A 96 23.26 0.92 -21.88
C ASP A 96 22.22 0.14 -22.70
N ALA A 97 21.04 -0.14 -22.10
CA ALA A 97 20.00 -0.85 -22.80
C ALA A 97 19.37 -0.01 -23.91
N LYS A 98 19.03 -0.69 -24.99
CA LYS A 98 18.28 -0.07 -26.10
C LYS A 98 16.99 0.58 -25.57
N PRO A 99 16.48 1.61 -26.27
CA PRO A 99 15.42 2.48 -25.75
C PRO A 99 14.11 1.82 -25.34
N MET A 100 14.01 0.50 -25.41
CA MET A 100 12.80 -0.25 -25.06
C MET A 100 12.75 -0.76 -23.60
N ILE A 101 13.88 -0.75 -22.87
CA ILE A 101 13.91 -1.22 -21.46
C ILE A 101 14.36 -0.04 -20.59
N ARG A 102 13.41 0.86 -20.32
CA ARG A 102 13.70 2.08 -19.57
C ARG A 102 13.62 1.92 -18.07
N ALA A 103 12.82 0.99 -17.62
CA ALA A 103 12.69 0.64 -16.22
C ALA A 103 11.97 -0.70 -16.10
N ILE A 104 12.26 -1.43 -15.03
CA ILE A 104 11.59 -2.68 -14.72
C ILE A 104 10.47 -2.39 -13.71
N PRO A 105 9.20 -2.69 -14.02
CA PRO A 105 8.11 -2.51 -13.08
C PRO A 105 8.21 -3.51 -11.93
N LEU A 106 7.65 -3.14 -10.78
CA LEU A 106 7.48 -4.06 -9.67
C LEU A 106 6.50 -5.17 -10.07
N SER A 107 6.81 -6.39 -9.63
CA SER A 107 5.87 -7.51 -9.77
C SER A 107 4.68 -7.34 -8.79
N ASP A 108 3.59 -8.04 -9.06
CA ASP A 108 2.43 -8.03 -8.16
C ASP A 108 2.81 -8.49 -6.74
N GLU A 109 3.71 -9.48 -6.64
CA GLU A 109 4.21 -9.97 -5.36
C GLU A 109 4.99 -8.90 -4.59
N GLU A 110 5.86 -8.17 -5.27
CA GLU A 110 6.63 -7.06 -4.67
C GLU A 110 5.71 -5.93 -4.22
N VAL A 111 4.70 -5.61 -5.00
CA VAL A 111 3.67 -4.61 -4.64
C VAL A 111 2.94 -5.03 -3.36
N GLN A 112 2.56 -6.29 -3.25
CA GLN A 112 1.91 -6.83 -2.05
C GLN A 112 2.83 -6.78 -0.83
N GLN A 113 4.08 -7.18 -0.98
CA GLN A 113 5.06 -7.17 0.11
C GLN A 113 5.34 -5.76 0.64
N LEU A 114 5.30 -4.77 -0.23
CA LEU A 114 5.50 -3.38 0.15
C LEU A 114 4.24 -2.74 0.75
N GLY A 115 3.09 -3.42 0.69
CA GLY A 115 1.83 -2.88 1.19
C GLY A 115 1.37 -1.61 0.48
N ILE A 116 1.81 -1.43 -0.77
CA ILE A 116 1.57 -0.21 -1.54
C ILE A 116 0.10 -0.07 -1.94
N GLU A 117 -0.46 -1.16 -2.42
CA GLU A 117 -1.88 -1.25 -2.72
C GLU A 117 -2.56 -1.95 -1.54
N LYS A 118 -3.45 -1.23 -0.90
CA LYS A 118 -4.41 -1.89 -0.02
C LYS A 118 -5.28 -2.73 -0.93
N HIS A 119 -5.05 -4.03 -0.95
CA HIS A 119 -6.03 -4.92 -1.53
C HIS A 119 -7.34 -4.65 -0.77
N MET A 120 -8.34 -4.17 -1.48
CA MET A 120 -9.69 -4.28 -0.98
C MET A 120 -9.96 -5.78 -0.92
N ILE A 121 -9.74 -6.35 0.25
CA ILE A 121 -10.13 -7.73 0.49
C ILE A 121 -11.64 -7.75 0.32
N GLU A 122 -12.09 -8.39 -0.76
CA GLU A 122 -13.51 -8.64 -0.92
C GLU A 122 -13.94 -9.57 0.20
N VAL A 123 -14.48 -8.98 1.24
CA VAL A 123 -15.04 -9.75 2.32
C VAL A 123 -16.41 -10.27 1.92
N SER A 124 -16.61 -11.55 2.08
CA SER A 124 -17.89 -12.23 1.80
C SER A 124 -18.92 -12.10 2.92
N TYR A 125 -18.57 -11.38 3.98
CA TYR A 125 -19.41 -11.18 5.16
C TYR A 125 -19.69 -9.69 5.39
N ALA A 126 -20.75 -9.42 6.12
CA ALA A 126 -21.17 -8.06 6.53
C ALA A 126 -21.46 -8.02 8.02
N VAL A 127 -21.70 -6.83 8.55
CA VAL A 127 -22.13 -6.64 9.95
C VAL A 127 -23.39 -7.44 10.22
N GLY A 128 -23.37 -8.25 11.29
CA GLY A 128 -24.45 -9.15 11.65
C GLY A 128 -24.30 -10.59 11.15
N ASP A 129 -23.35 -10.86 10.29
CA ASP A 129 -23.08 -12.22 9.80
C ASP A 129 -22.30 -13.04 10.81
N HIS A 130 -22.53 -14.34 10.80
CA HIS A 130 -21.76 -15.29 11.59
C HIS A 130 -20.46 -15.63 10.87
N VAL A 131 -19.36 -15.51 11.60
CA VAL A 131 -18.01 -15.79 11.08
C VAL A 131 -17.28 -16.77 12.00
N ARG A 132 -16.34 -17.50 11.42
CA ARG A 132 -15.44 -18.40 12.14
C ARG A 132 -14.03 -17.84 12.10
N ILE A 133 -13.35 -17.89 13.24
CA ILE A 133 -11.98 -17.41 13.36
C ILE A 133 -11.03 -18.48 12.83
N LEU A 134 -10.15 -18.07 11.90
CA LEU A 134 -9.23 -18.98 11.19
C LEU A 134 -7.86 -19.06 11.85
N ASP A 135 -7.43 -18.02 12.55
CA ASP A 135 -6.07 -17.91 13.07
C ASP A 135 -6.06 -17.31 14.49
N GLY A 136 -5.00 -17.63 15.22
CA GLY A 136 -4.77 -17.13 16.57
C GLY A 136 -5.31 -18.03 17.67
N PRO A 137 -5.29 -17.55 18.93
CA PRO A 137 -5.71 -18.35 20.08
C PRO A 137 -7.21 -18.67 20.10
N LEU A 138 -8.00 -17.98 19.30
CA LEU A 138 -9.45 -18.18 19.18
C LEU A 138 -9.84 -18.98 17.94
N THR A 139 -8.90 -19.64 17.28
CA THR A 139 -9.15 -20.47 16.10
C THR A 139 -10.28 -21.46 16.34
N SER A 140 -11.19 -21.57 15.38
CA SER A 140 -12.39 -22.40 15.41
C SER A 140 -13.56 -21.87 16.25
N PHE A 141 -13.38 -20.77 16.98
CA PHE A 141 -14.51 -20.11 17.60
C PHE A 141 -15.34 -19.38 16.55
N THR A 142 -16.64 -19.29 16.80
CA THR A 142 -17.56 -18.54 15.96
C THR A 142 -18.03 -17.29 16.69
N GLY A 143 -18.30 -16.24 15.92
CA GLY A 143 -18.80 -14.99 16.46
C GLY A 143 -19.68 -14.28 15.45
N VAL A 144 -20.16 -13.10 15.83
CA VAL A 144 -20.97 -12.23 14.97
C VAL A 144 -20.20 -10.96 14.69
N VAL A 145 -20.19 -10.52 13.44
CA VAL A 145 -19.53 -9.27 13.04
C VAL A 145 -20.29 -8.09 13.63
N ASP A 146 -19.61 -7.32 14.47
CA ASP A 146 -20.14 -6.11 15.11
C ASP A 146 -19.81 -4.85 14.31
N GLU A 147 -18.58 -4.74 13.87
CA GLU A 147 -18.10 -3.62 13.06
C GLU A 147 -17.13 -4.11 11.98
N LEU A 148 -17.22 -3.55 10.80
CA LEU A 148 -16.39 -3.90 9.65
C LEU A 148 -15.71 -2.63 9.11
N ASP A 149 -14.39 -2.59 9.19
CA ASP A 149 -13.55 -1.50 8.65
C ASP A 149 -12.63 -2.04 7.57
N VAL A 150 -13.12 -2.02 6.34
CA VAL A 150 -12.37 -2.51 5.18
C VAL A 150 -11.16 -1.61 4.87
N GLU A 151 -11.25 -0.33 5.16
CA GLU A 151 -10.17 0.62 4.89
C GLU A 151 -8.94 0.37 5.76
N ASN A 152 -9.16 -0.02 7.01
CA ASN A 152 -8.08 -0.31 7.95
C ASN A 152 -7.75 -1.80 8.08
N ASN A 153 -8.32 -2.65 7.22
CA ASN A 153 -8.14 -4.11 7.25
C ASN A 153 -8.50 -4.70 8.62
N SER A 154 -9.57 -4.22 9.23
CA SER A 154 -10.00 -4.71 10.54
C SER A 154 -11.48 -5.06 10.59
N VAL A 155 -11.80 -6.04 11.43
CA VAL A 155 -13.16 -6.47 11.72
C VAL A 155 -13.29 -6.75 13.20
N ARG A 156 -14.35 -6.21 13.83
CA ARG A 156 -14.69 -6.52 15.21
C ARG A 156 -15.74 -7.60 15.24
N VAL A 157 -15.44 -8.66 15.97
CA VAL A 157 -16.30 -9.84 16.09
C VAL A 157 -16.65 -10.02 17.56
N VAL A 158 -17.93 -10.19 17.84
CA VAL A 158 -18.41 -10.56 19.17
C VAL A 158 -18.36 -12.09 19.28
N VAL A 159 -17.47 -12.56 20.12
CA VAL A 159 -17.25 -14.00 20.35
C VAL A 159 -17.81 -14.37 21.72
N SER A 160 -18.62 -15.43 21.78
CA SER A 160 -19.12 -15.96 23.04
C SER A 160 -18.13 -16.98 23.60
N MET A 161 -17.52 -16.64 24.72
CA MET A 161 -16.58 -17.50 25.44
C MET A 161 -16.97 -17.62 26.90
N PHE A 162 -16.98 -18.83 27.40
CA PHE A 162 -17.26 -19.12 28.82
C PHE A 162 -18.55 -18.44 29.35
N GLY A 163 -19.59 -18.38 28.50
CA GLY A 163 -20.85 -17.74 28.84
C GLY A 163 -20.83 -16.22 28.84
N ARG A 164 -19.77 -15.61 28.30
CA ARG A 164 -19.62 -14.15 28.17
C ARG A 164 -19.38 -13.76 26.73
N GLU A 165 -19.94 -12.64 26.31
CA GLU A 165 -19.67 -12.06 25.02
C GLU A 165 -18.48 -11.10 25.13
N THR A 166 -17.49 -11.28 24.25
CA THR A 166 -16.30 -10.44 24.19
C THR A 166 -16.09 -9.98 22.76
N THR A 167 -15.92 -8.67 22.58
CA THR A 167 -15.58 -8.12 21.27
C THR A 167 -14.08 -8.18 21.07
N VAL A 168 -13.66 -8.82 19.98
CA VAL A 168 -12.25 -8.95 19.61
C VAL A 168 -12.06 -8.44 18.20
N GLU A 169 -10.97 -7.73 17.98
CA GLU A 169 -10.59 -7.22 16.67
C GLU A 169 -9.67 -8.20 15.95
N PHE A 170 -9.97 -8.46 14.68
CA PHE A 170 -9.21 -9.34 13.81
C PHE A 170 -8.91 -8.61 12.49
N GLU A 171 -7.94 -9.13 11.75
CA GLU A 171 -7.76 -8.74 10.36
C GLU A 171 -8.82 -9.42 9.47
N LEU A 172 -9.14 -8.80 8.34
CA LEU A 172 -10.25 -9.26 7.48
C LEU A 172 -10.07 -10.69 6.96
N ASP A 173 -8.83 -11.14 6.78
CA ASP A 173 -8.50 -12.49 6.31
C ASP A 173 -8.43 -13.53 7.43
N GLN A 174 -8.51 -13.13 8.69
CA GLN A 174 -8.48 -14.02 9.85
C GLN A 174 -9.83 -14.64 10.19
N VAL A 175 -10.88 -14.21 9.54
CA VAL A 175 -12.23 -14.72 9.75
C VAL A 175 -12.89 -15.07 8.41
N GLU A 176 -13.75 -16.08 8.42
CA GLU A 176 -14.54 -16.45 7.24
C GLU A 176 -16.03 -16.58 7.59
N VAL A 177 -16.89 -16.32 6.61
CA VAL A 177 -18.33 -16.48 6.81
C VAL A 177 -18.68 -17.97 7.03
N VAL A 178 -19.53 -18.23 8.01
CA VAL A 178 -20.03 -19.57 8.26
C VAL A 178 -21.30 -19.77 7.43
N SER A 179 -21.22 -20.67 6.45
CA SER A 179 -22.40 -21.09 5.69
C SER A 179 -23.34 -21.91 6.59
N GLN A 180 -24.58 -21.49 6.66
CA GLN A 180 -25.61 -22.30 7.30
C GLN A 180 -26.01 -23.48 6.41
#